data_3e0778f168b8850f3326b9dc7e42d955
#
_entry.id   3e0778f168b8850f3326b9dc7e42d955
#
_cell.length_a   1.000
_cell.length_b   1.000
_cell.length_c   1.000
_cell.angle_alpha   90.00
_cell.angle_beta   90.00
_cell.angle_gamma   90.00
#
_symmetry.space_group_name_H-M   'P 1'
#
loop_
_entity.id
_entity.type
_entity.pdbx_description
1 polymer ?
#
loop_
_entity_poly.entity_id
_entity_poly.type
_entity_poly.pdbx_seq_one_letter_code
_entity_poly.pdbx_strand_id
1 'polypeptide(L)'
;FNILKVASCSAKDWPLLEEIASAGPPVVCSTGGLTIEDIDNVVSFFQHRAVQFALMHCVSVYPTPDDMLALNQIRLLRDRYPQVSIGWSTHENPNDTVPVQMAVALGAQLFERHIGVETDEIKLNAYSSTPDQVDKWLEAHGRATVLCGPDSRPPVSEIEQASLDGLRRGVFAKRPIKKGHVLSPDSVYFAMPYLEGQLESGHWKEGYQAIQDVLPNQPIMKESVEIEVNQGIVTLKQVIHEIKALLNE
;
A
#
# COMPACT_ATOMS: atom_id res chain seq x y z
N PHE A 1 -0.98 33.46 8.43
CA PHE A 1 -0.91 32.31 7.53
C PHE A 1 -0.80 31.05 8.37
N ASN A 2 -1.46 29.95 7.93
CA ASN A 2 -1.44 28.69 8.67
C ASN A 2 -0.36 27.73 8.14
N ILE A 3 0.17 27.97 6.94
CA ILE A 3 1.26 27.22 6.31
C ILE A 3 2.09 28.21 5.48
N LEU A 4 3.40 28.03 5.48
CA LEU A 4 4.33 28.80 4.66
C LEU A 4 4.84 27.92 3.50
N LYS A 5 4.85 28.49 2.27
CA LYS A 5 5.38 27.82 1.08
C LYS A 5 6.75 28.38 0.71
N VAL A 6 7.72 27.48 0.61
CA VAL A 6 9.06 27.77 0.09
C VAL A 6 9.16 27.23 -1.34
N ALA A 7 9.34 28.14 -2.28
CA ALA A 7 9.56 27.75 -3.69
C ALA A 7 10.94 27.12 -3.86
N SER A 8 11.11 26.30 -4.92
CA SER A 8 12.38 25.61 -5.22
C SER A 8 13.58 26.58 -5.29
N CYS A 9 13.39 27.76 -5.90
CA CYS A 9 14.46 28.76 -6.01
C CYS A 9 14.92 29.36 -4.67
N SER A 10 14.08 29.27 -3.63
CA SER A 10 14.38 29.77 -2.28
C SER A 10 14.77 28.67 -1.29
N ALA A 11 14.78 27.42 -1.71
CA ALA A 11 15.02 26.28 -0.80
C ALA A 11 16.45 26.25 -0.21
N LYS A 12 17.40 27.02 -0.78
CA LYS A 12 18.77 27.21 -0.26
C LYS A 12 19.06 28.63 0.19
N ASP A 13 18.05 29.47 0.29
CA ASP A 13 18.18 30.81 0.85
C ASP A 13 18.12 30.74 2.39
N TRP A 14 19.27 30.38 2.98
CA TRP A 14 19.38 30.15 4.42
C TRP A 14 18.91 31.35 5.27
N PRO A 15 19.24 32.62 4.94
CA PRO A 15 18.69 33.76 5.67
C PRO A 15 17.17 33.80 5.65
N LEU A 16 16.52 33.53 4.50
CA LEU A 16 15.08 33.49 4.41
C LEU A 16 14.51 32.30 5.20
N LEU A 17 15.16 31.14 5.14
CA LEU A 17 14.72 29.95 5.86
C LEU A 17 14.80 30.15 7.40
N GLU A 18 15.76 30.92 7.91
CA GLU A 18 15.82 31.28 9.33
C GLU A 18 14.61 32.13 9.76
N GLU A 19 14.23 33.12 8.95
CA GLU A 19 13.04 33.95 9.23
C GLU A 19 11.76 33.09 9.18
N ILE A 20 11.64 32.19 8.17
CA ILE A 20 10.52 31.26 8.02
C ILE A 20 10.43 30.32 9.23
N ALA A 21 11.54 29.73 9.65
CA ALA A 21 11.60 28.83 10.80
C ALA A 21 11.19 29.56 12.11
N SER A 22 11.59 30.81 12.23
CA SER A 22 11.25 31.64 13.39
C SER A 22 9.80 32.11 13.43
N ALA A 23 9.11 32.11 12.28
CA ALA A 23 7.71 32.54 12.17
C ALA A 23 6.71 31.56 12.80
N GLY A 24 7.06 30.28 12.93
CA GLY A 24 6.30 29.24 13.65
C GLY A 24 5.33 28.39 12.86
N PRO A 25 4.69 28.81 11.74
CA PRO A 25 3.80 27.92 10.96
C PRO A 25 4.55 26.76 10.31
N PRO A 26 3.86 25.63 10.05
CA PRO A 26 4.41 24.54 9.23
C PRO A 26 4.85 25.01 7.85
N VAL A 27 5.86 24.34 7.29
CA VAL A 27 6.49 24.72 6.01
C VAL A 27 6.27 23.63 4.96
N VAL A 28 5.94 24.05 3.72
CA VAL A 28 5.95 23.19 2.54
C VAL A 28 7.08 23.67 1.63
N CYS A 29 8.10 22.83 1.38
CA CYS A 29 9.29 23.19 0.63
C CYS A 29 9.39 22.39 -0.67
N SER A 30 9.44 23.07 -1.82
CA SER A 30 9.67 22.44 -3.12
C SER A 30 11.16 22.21 -3.39
N THR A 31 11.46 21.07 -4.08
CA THR A 31 12.83 20.56 -4.26
C THR A 31 13.36 20.66 -5.70
N GLY A 32 12.68 21.42 -6.56
CA GLY A 32 13.08 21.54 -7.98
C GLY A 32 14.50 22.09 -8.14
N GLY A 33 15.33 21.36 -8.91
CA GLY A 33 16.73 21.72 -9.16
C GLY A 33 17.70 21.45 -8.01
N LEU A 34 17.22 20.86 -6.89
CA LEU A 34 18.09 20.47 -5.77
C LEU A 34 18.73 19.10 -6.01
N THR A 35 19.98 18.95 -5.59
CA THR A 35 20.61 17.65 -5.44
C THR A 35 20.10 16.93 -4.19
N ILE A 36 20.37 15.62 -4.08
CA ILE A 36 19.96 14.89 -2.85
C ILE A 36 20.68 15.44 -1.60
N GLU A 37 21.92 15.89 -1.74
CA GLU A 37 22.69 16.54 -0.68
C GLU A 37 22.06 17.88 -0.26
N ASP A 38 21.61 18.67 -1.23
CA ASP A 38 20.87 19.92 -0.92
C ASP A 38 19.59 19.62 -0.14
N ILE A 39 18.85 18.56 -0.53
CA ILE A 39 17.63 18.16 0.17
C ILE A 39 17.93 17.64 1.57
N ASP A 40 18.99 16.86 1.77
CA ASP A 40 19.46 16.43 3.08
C ASP A 40 19.74 17.63 4.00
N ASN A 41 20.37 18.66 3.46
CA ASN A 41 20.66 19.90 4.20
C ASN A 41 19.38 20.64 4.60
N VAL A 42 18.40 20.74 3.70
CA VAL A 42 17.09 21.36 3.97
C VAL A 42 16.33 20.57 5.05
N VAL A 43 16.30 19.25 4.94
CA VAL A 43 15.67 18.38 5.95
C VAL A 43 16.32 18.56 7.32
N SER A 44 17.65 18.48 7.36
CA SER A 44 18.43 18.67 8.58
C SER A 44 18.18 20.04 9.20
N PHE A 45 18.14 21.09 8.39
CA PHE A 45 17.85 22.46 8.82
C PHE A 45 16.52 22.57 9.57
N PHE A 46 15.42 22.08 8.98
CA PHE A 46 14.10 22.15 9.61
C PHE A 46 13.98 21.22 10.82
N GLN A 47 14.56 20.02 10.76
CA GLN A 47 14.57 19.08 11.89
C GLN A 47 15.28 19.66 13.12
N HIS A 48 16.46 20.26 12.97
CA HIS A 48 17.21 20.87 14.07
C HIS A 48 16.49 22.05 14.70
N ARG A 49 15.59 22.70 13.99
CA ARG A 49 14.77 23.82 14.49
C ARG A 49 13.40 23.38 14.99
N ALA A 50 13.12 22.07 14.99
CA ALA A 50 11.83 21.50 15.38
C ALA A 50 10.65 22.10 14.60
N VAL A 51 10.87 22.53 13.35
CA VAL A 51 9.83 23.02 12.45
C VAL A 51 9.10 21.83 11.83
N GLN A 52 7.77 21.84 11.84
CA GLN A 52 6.99 20.88 11.05
C GLN A 52 7.09 21.25 9.57
N PHE A 53 7.45 20.30 8.72
CA PHE A 53 7.59 20.57 7.29
C PHE A 53 7.21 19.35 6.44
N ALA A 54 6.95 19.66 5.16
CA ALA A 54 6.77 18.69 4.09
C ALA A 54 7.67 19.03 2.91
N LEU A 55 8.07 18.04 2.13
CA LEU A 55 8.82 18.22 0.90
C LEU A 55 7.90 17.96 -0.31
N MET A 56 8.08 18.77 -1.35
CA MET A 56 7.38 18.61 -2.62
C MET A 56 8.38 18.25 -3.71
N HIS A 57 8.30 17.02 -4.26
CA HIS A 57 8.98 16.76 -5.52
C HIS A 57 8.53 17.77 -6.56
N CYS A 58 9.46 18.37 -7.24
CA CYS A 58 9.22 19.41 -8.23
C CYS A 58 10.28 19.35 -9.32
N VAL A 59 9.89 19.65 -10.55
CA VAL A 59 10.81 19.92 -11.66
C VAL A 59 10.55 21.36 -12.12
N SER A 60 11.57 22.21 -12.04
CA SER A 60 11.47 23.62 -12.37
C SER A 60 11.61 23.89 -13.89
N VAL A 61 10.80 23.21 -14.69
CA VAL A 61 10.64 23.40 -16.14
C VAL A 61 9.17 23.68 -16.43
N TYR A 62 8.86 24.69 -17.23
CA TYR A 62 7.51 25.27 -17.36
C TYR A 62 7.07 25.42 -18.83
N PRO A 63 6.20 24.54 -19.40
CA PRO A 63 5.68 23.31 -18.81
C PRO A 63 6.75 22.22 -18.71
N THR A 64 6.54 21.26 -17.81
CA THR A 64 7.44 20.08 -17.66
C THR A 64 7.05 19.02 -18.69
N PRO A 65 7.95 18.61 -19.61
CA PRO A 65 7.71 17.47 -20.48
C PRO A 65 7.61 16.14 -19.71
N ASP A 66 6.91 15.16 -20.27
CA ASP A 66 6.63 13.89 -19.61
C ASP A 66 7.91 13.12 -19.22
N ASP A 67 8.91 13.12 -20.07
CA ASP A 67 10.22 12.46 -19.86
C ASP A 67 11.06 13.14 -18.77
N MET A 68 10.66 14.34 -18.33
CA MET A 68 11.32 15.10 -17.27
C MET A 68 10.55 15.09 -15.95
N LEU A 69 9.33 14.56 -15.87
CA LEU A 69 8.52 14.57 -14.65
C LEU A 69 9.17 13.83 -13.47
N ALA A 70 9.98 12.81 -13.75
CA ALA A 70 10.78 12.07 -12.78
C ALA A 70 10.00 11.63 -11.52
N LEU A 71 8.74 11.19 -11.66
CA LEU A 71 7.81 10.94 -10.55
C LEU A 71 8.31 9.89 -9.55
N ASN A 72 9.22 9.00 -9.95
CA ASN A 72 9.87 8.06 -9.01
C ASN A 72 10.62 8.76 -7.86
N GLN A 73 10.94 10.06 -8.00
CA GLN A 73 11.54 10.84 -6.92
C GLN A 73 10.59 10.97 -5.72
N ILE A 74 9.28 10.91 -5.91
CA ILE A 74 8.30 10.89 -4.82
C ILE A 74 8.57 9.69 -3.90
N ARG A 75 8.71 8.49 -4.47
CA ARG A 75 9.04 7.27 -3.71
C ARG A 75 10.42 7.36 -3.08
N LEU A 76 11.42 7.81 -3.83
CA LEU A 76 12.79 7.97 -3.32
C LEU A 76 12.82 8.87 -2.07
N LEU A 77 12.13 10.01 -2.11
CA LEU A 77 12.06 10.94 -0.99
C LEU A 77 11.29 10.34 0.21
N ARG A 78 10.19 9.62 -0.03
CA ARG A 78 9.44 8.91 1.03
C ARG A 78 10.32 7.86 1.72
N ASP A 79 11.04 7.06 0.95
CA ASP A 79 11.90 6.01 1.49
C ASP A 79 13.09 6.60 2.26
N ARG A 80 13.62 7.74 1.80
CA ARG A 80 14.75 8.43 2.44
C ARG A 80 14.35 9.17 3.71
N TYR A 81 13.17 9.78 3.72
CA TYR A 81 12.69 10.63 4.83
C TYR A 81 11.32 10.13 5.36
N PRO A 82 11.26 8.96 6.00
CA PRO A 82 10.01 8.29 6.37
C PRO A 82 9.17 9.08 7.40
N GLN A 83 9.75 10.09 8.04
CA GLN A 83 9.08 10.97 9.00
C GLN A 83 8.59 12.28 8.39
N VAL A 84 8.82 12.50 7.08
CA VAL A 84 8.46 13.73 6.38
C VAL A 84 7.34 13.44 5.38
N SER A 85 6.30 14.25 5.38
CA SER A 85 5.27 14.17 4.34
C SER A 85 5.84 14.58 2.99
N ILE A 86 5.65 13.74 1.98
CA ILE A 86 6.12 14.00 0.62
C ILE A 86 4.94 14.30 -0.29
N GLY A 87 5.07 15.34 -1.07
CA GLY A 87 4.09 15.76 -2.06
C GLY A 87 4.68 15.97 -3.45
N TRP A 88 3.87 16.50 -4.32
CA TRP A 88 4.20 16.83 -5.70
C TRP A 88 3.74 18.24 -6.08
N SER A 89 4.68 19.09 -6.47
CA SER A 89 4.46 20.43 -7.02
C SER A 89 4.70 20.37 -8.52
N THR A 90 3.68 20.65 -9.31
CA THR A 90 3.63 20.20 -10.70
C THR A 90 3.43 21.30 -11.73
N HIS A 91 4.00 21.08 -12.93
CA HIS A 91 3.92 22.00 -14.06
C HIS A 91 3.70 21.26 -15.39
N GLU A 92 3.17 20.03 -15.38
CA GLU A 92 2.84 19.25 -16.56
C GLU A 92 1.71 19.88 -17.38
N ASN A 93 1.45 19.31 -18.55
CA ASN A 93 0.33 19.72 -19.39
C ASN A 93 -0.99 19.68 -18.60
N PRO A 94 -1.73 20.82 -18.49
CA PRO A 94 -2.98 20.88 -17.75
C PRO A 94 -4.09 19.94 -18.21
N ASN A 95 -4.02 19.41 -19.43
CA ASN A 95 -4.99 18.46 -19.96
C ASN A 95 -4.65 17.00 -19.64
N ASP A 96 -3.45 16.72 -19.14
CA ASP A 96 -3.04 15.37 -18.80
C ASP A 96 -3.31 15.09 -17.32
N THR A 97 -4.10 14.05 -17.07
CA THR A 97 -4.43 13.60 -15.70
C THR A 97 -3.71 12.31 -15.29
N VAL A 98 -2.93 11.70 -16.19
CA VAL A 98 -2.16 10.49 -15.88
C VAL A 98 -1.09 10.77 -14.83
N PRO A 99 -0.31 11.86 -14.90
CA PRO A 99 0.73 12.13 -13.92
C PRO A 99 0.23 12.25 -12.48
N VAL A 100 -0.94 12.87 -12.23
CA VAL A 100 -1.48 12.93 -10.87
C VAL A 100 -1.87 11.56 -10.35
N GLN A 101 -2.41 10.69 -11.20
CA GLN A 101 -2.73 9.31 -10.81
C GLN A 101 -1.46 8.54 -10.44
N MET A 102 -0.39 8.71 -11.21
CA MET A 102 0.91 8.11 -10.92
C MET A 102 1.53 8.66 -9.62
N ALA A 103 1.43 9.98 -9.39
CA ALA A 103 1.92 10.60 -8.17
C ALA A 103 1.21 10.07 -6.92
N VAL A 104 -0.12 9.87 -6.98
CA VAL A 104 -0.91 9.20 -5.93
C VAL A 104 -0.40 7.78 -5.69
N ALA A 105 -0.23 6.99 -6.76
CA ALA A 105 0.24 5.61 -6.67
C ALA A 105 1.67 5.49 -6.09
N LEU A 106 2.51 6.49 -6.31
CA LEU A 106 3.85 6.62 -5.74
C LEU A 106 3.83 7.17 -4.30
N GLY A 107 2.64 7.56 -3.81
CA GLY A 107 2.39 7.94 -2.43
C GLY A 107 2.60 9.40 -2.12
N ALA A 108 2.42 10.30 -3.09
CA ALA A 108 2.32 11.72 -2.80
C ALA A 108 1.11 12.00 -1.89
N GLN A 109 1.34 12.81 -0.84
CA GLN A 109 0.34 13.14 0.17
C GLN A 109 -0.15 14.58 0.03
N LEU A 110 0.63 15.44 -0.60
CA LEU A 110 0.36 16.85 -0.83
C LEU A 110 0.51 17.16 -2.31
N PHE A 111 -0.31 18.07 -2.81
CA PHE A 111 -0.32 18.42 -4.21
C PHE A 111 -0.42 19.92 -4.37
N GLU A 112 0.35 20.47 -5.30
CA GLU A 112 0.38 21.88 -5.63
C GLU A 112 0.37 22.06 -7.15
N ARG A 113 -0.47 22.97 -7.62
CA ARG A 113 -0.63 23.24 -9.05
C ARG A 113 -0.92 24.72 -9.30
N HIS A 114 -0.41 25.24 -10.40
CA HIS A 114 -0.78 26.57 -10.88
C HIS A 114 -2.21 26.58 -11.41
N ILE A 115 -3.00 27.54 -10.96
CA ILE A 115 -4.40 27.72 -11.35
C ILE A 115 -4.60 29.17 -11.75
N GLY A 116 -5.38 29.40 -12.80
CA GLY A 116 -5.75 30.73 -13.22
C GLY A 116 -6.99 30.79 -14.08
N VAL A 117 -7.50 31.97 -14.24
CA VAL A 117 -8.61 32.30 -15.14
C VAL A 117 -8.13 33.34 -16.13
N GLU A 118 -8.35 33.10 -17.40
CA GLU A 118 -8.05 34.10 -18.42
C GLU A 118 -8.99 35.28 -18.33
N THR A 119 -8.46 36.45 -18.61
CA THR A 119 -9.21 37.69 -18.80
C THR A 119 -8.91 38.25 -20.21
N ASP A 120 -9.56 39.32 -20.57
CA ASP A 120 -9.29 40.00 -21.87
C ASP A 120 -7.85 40.50 -21.95
N GLU A 121 -7.27 40.89 -20.81
CA GLU A 121 -5.93 41.46 -20.69
C GLU A 121 -4.84 40.45 -20.33
N ILE A 122 -5.20 39.37 -19.59
CA ILE A 122 -4.23 38.40 -19.07
C ILE A 122 -4.56 37.00 -19.61
N LYS A 123 -3.59 36.43 -20.34
CA LYS A 123 -3.67 35.05 -20.84
C LYS A 123 -2.99 34.08 -19.88
N LEU A 124 -3.55 32.86 -19.76
CA LEU A 124 -2.90 31.79 -19.02
C LEU A 124 -1.60 31.35 -19.70
N ASN A 125 -0.61 31.05 -18.87
CA ASN A 125 0.58 30.35 -19.35
C ASN A 125 0.26 28.86 -19.64
N ALA A 126 1.18 28.17 -20.31
CA ALA A 126 0.97 26.81 -20.81
C ALA A 126 0.89 25.72 -19.71
N TYR A 127 1.28 26.04 -18.47
CA TYR A 127 1.30 25.09 -17.34
C TYR A 127 0.26 25.40 -16.25
N SER A 128 -0.50 26.48 -16.37
CA SER A 128 -1.60 26.79 -15.47
C SER A 128 -2.90 26.13 -15.91
N SER A 129 -3.62 25.57 -14.97
CA SER A 129 -4.93 24.97 -15.21
C SER A 129 -6.05 25.99 -15.08
N THR A 130 -7.05 25.87 -15.95
CA THR A 130 -8.37 26.47 -15.72
C THR A 130 -9.13 25.74 -14.61
N PRO A 131 -10.20 26.33 -14.05
CA PRO A 131 -11.05 25.64 -13.06
C PRO A 131 -11.55 24.27 -13.56
N ASP A 132 -12.03 24.15 -14.80
CA ASP A 132 -12.50 22.89 -15.37
C ASP A 132 -11.40 21.83 -15.49
N GLN A 133 -10.16 22.25 -15.74
CA GLN A 133 -9.00 21.35 -15.76
C GLN A 133 -8.63 20.90 -14.35
N VAL A 134 -8.78 21.77 -13.36
CA VAL A 134 -8.58 21.42 -11.94
C VAL A 134 -9.62 20.39 -11.49
N ASP A 135 -10.89 20.55 -11.86
CA ASP A 135 -11.94 19.61 -11.52
C ASP A 135 -11.63 18.20 -12.06
N LYS A 136 -11.22 18.10 -13.34
CA LYS A 136 -10.78 16.83 -13.94
C LYS A 136 -9.54 16.23 -13.24
N TRP A 137 -8.62 17.07 -12.87
CA TRP A 137 -7.41 16.66 -12.17
C TRP A 137 -7.74 16.14 -10.76
N LEU A 138 -8.64 16.80 -10.01
CA LEU A 138 -9.11 16.36 -8.71
C LEU A 138 -9.93 15.07 -8.82
N GLU A 139 -10.76 14.92 -9.85
CA GLU A 139 -11.47 13.67 -10.13
C GLU A 139 -10.49 12.51 -10.37
N ALA A 140 -9.46 12.74 -11.18
CA ALA A 140 -8.43 11.74 -11.45
C ALA A 140 -7.63 11.39 -10.19
N HIS A 141 -7.30 12.37 -9.34
CA HIS A 141 -6.69 12.17 -8.04
C HIS A 141 -7.57 11.28 -7.16
N GLY A 142 -8.86 11.63 -7.00
CA GLY A 142 -9.82 10.86 -6.19
C GLY A 142 -9.98 9.43 -6.70
N ARG A 143 -10.06 9.24 -8.02
CA ARG A 143 -10.11 7.91 -8.64
C ARG A 143 -8.84 7.10 -8.34
N ALA A 144 -7.66 7.69 -8.46
CA ALA A 144 -6.40 7.01 -8.17
C ALA A 144 -6.31 6.59 -6.70
N THR A 145 -6.74 7.44 -5.78
CA THR A 145 -6.80 7.13 -4.34
C THR A 145 -7.65 5.89 -4.06
N VAL A 146 -8.84 5.81 -4.69
CA VAL A 146 -9.71 4.63 -4.57
C VAL A 146 -9.07 3.38 -5.16
N LEU A 147 -8.44 3.50 -6.33
CA LEU A 147 -7.80 2.37 -7.02
C LEU A 147 -6.57 1.84 -6.28
N CYS A 148 -5.78 2.71 -5.66
CA CYS A 148 -4.62 2.31 -4.86
C CYS A 148 -5.03 1.55 -3.59
N GLY A 149 -6.17 1.92 -2.99
CA GLY A 149 -6.61 1.33 -1.75
C GLY A 149 -5.70 1.67 -0.55
N PRO A 150 -5.82 0.93 0.55
CA PRO A 150 -5.03 1.17 1.76
C PRO A 150 -3.60 0.61 1.65
N ASP A 151 -2.66 1.17 2.40
CA ASP A 151 -1.26 0.70 2.50
C ASP A 151 -1.13 -0.66 3.21
N SER A 152 -2.15 -1.10 3.93
CA SER A 152 -2.20 -2.40 4.59
C SER A 152 -3.09 -3.37 3.82
N ARG A 153 -2.78 -4.69 3.92
CA ARG A 153 -3.64 -5.69 3.28
C ARG A 153 -5.03 -5.69 3.93
N PRO A 154 -6.09 -5.40 3.16
CA PRO A 154 -7.46 -5.42 3.69
C PRO A 154 -7.89 -6.85 4.04
N PRO A 155 -8.87 -7.02 4.94
CA PRO A 155 -9.53 -8.31 5.14
C PRO A 155 -10.11 -8.83 3.83
N VAL A 156 -10.12 -10.16 3.68
CA VAL A 156 -10.77 -10.80 2.53
C VAL A 156 -12.26 -10.47 2.57
N SER A 157 -12.80 -9.94 1.48
CA SER A 157 -14.23 -9.66 1.36
C SER A 157 -15.04 -10.95 1.23
N GLU A 158 -16.32 -10.93 1.62
CA GLU A 158 -17.22 -12.07 1.45
C GLU A 158 -17.33 -12.51 -0.01
N ILE A 159 -17.30 -11.56 -0.95
CA ILE A 159 -17.35 -11.83 -2.40
C ILE A 159 -16.08 -12.56 -2.84
N GLU A 160 -14.91 -12.12 -2.38
CA GLU A 160 -13.64 -12.76 -2.69
C GLU A 160 -13.57 -14.17 -2.06
N GLN A 161 -14.02 -14.31 -0.82
CA GLN A 161 -14.09 -15.59 -0.12
C GLN A 161 -14.99 -16.58 -0.85
N ALA A 162 -16.19 -16.17 -1.24
CA ALA A 162 -17.13 -17.01 -2.00
C ALA A 162 -16.54 -17.45 -3.36
N SER A 163 -15.83 -16.55 -4.04
CA SER A 163 -15.15 -16.87 -5.30
C SER A 163 -14.04 -17.89 -5.09
N LEU A 164 -13.25 -17.75 -4.02
CA LEU A 164 -12.18 -18.70 -3.68
C LEU A 164 -12.73 -20.08 -3.31
N ASP A 165 -13.83 -20.13 -2.56
CA ASP A 165 -14.43 -21.38 -2.12
C ASP A 165 -14.90 -22.23 -3.32
N GLY A 166 -15.42 -21.60 -4.38
CA GLY A 166 -15.76 -22.27 -5.62
C GLY A 166 -14.56 -22.88 -6.39
N LEU A 167 -13.35 -22.38 -6.13
CA LEU A 167 -12.12 -22.78 -6.81
C LEU A 167 -11.21 -23.67 -5.95
N ARG A 168 -11.47 -23.77 -4.66
CA ARG A 168 -10.70 -24.63 -3.75
C ARG A 168 -11.01 -26.10 -4.01
N ARG A 169 -10.03 -26.95 -3.73
CA ARG A 169 -10.21 -28.40 -3.73
C ARG A 169 -10.47 -28.90 -2.31
N GLY A 170 -11.53 -29.67 -2.16
CA GLY A 170 -11.80 -30.46 -0.96
C GLY A 170 -11.23 -31.88 -1.08
N VAL A 171 -11.17 -32.57 0.05
CA VAL A 171 -10.77 -33.99 0.15
C VAL A 171 -12.00 -34.85 0.04
N PHE A 172 -11.98 -35.85 -0.85
CA PHE A 172 -13.06 -36.79 -1.09
C PHE A 172 -12.57 -38.23 -0.87
N ALA A 173 -13.46 -39.10 -0.42
CA ALA A 173 -13.20 -40.54 -0.31
C ALA A 173 -13.11 -41.18 -1.70
N LYS A 174 -12.00 -41.81 -2.03
CA LYS A 174 -11.80 -42.59 -3.28
C LYS A 174 -12.46 -43.96 -3.22
N ARG A 175 -12.61 -44.52 -2.03
CA ARG A 175 -13.20 -45.80 -1.71
C ARG A 175 -13.95 -45.75 -0.39
N PRO A 176 -14.75 -46.76 0.01
CA PRO A 176 -15.37 -46.78 1.33
C PRO A 176 -14.30 -46.66 2.43
N ILE A 177 -14.48 -45.71 3.33
CA ILE A 177 -13.62 -45.49 4.49
C ILE A 177 -14.43 -45.86 5.72
N LYS A 178 -13.94 -46.79 6.52
CA LYS A 178 -14.56 -47.21 7.78
C LYS A 178 -14.04 -46.36 8.96
N LYS A 179 -14.87 -46.17 9.96
CA LYS A 179 -14.45 -45.61 11.25
C LYS A 179 -13.19 -46.31 11.74
N GLY A 180 -12.20 -45.56 12.20
CA GLY A 180 -10.90 -46.03 12.65
C GLY A 180 -9.87 -46.24 11.55
N HIS A 181 -10.26 -46.08 10.25
CA HIS A 181 -9.31 -46.16 9.14
C HIS A 181 -8.39 -44.95 9.11
N VAL A 182 -7.09 -45.20 9.01
CA VAL A 182 -6.09 -44.13 8.82
C VAL A 182 -6.03 -43.74 7.36
N LEU A 183 -6.30 -42.49 7.05
CA LEU A 183 -6.34 -42.00 5.69
C LEU A 183 -4.94 -41.92 5.07
N SER A 184 -4.85 -42.35 3.83
CA SER A 184 -3.66 -42.35 2.97
C SER A 184 -3.97 -41.77 1.59
N PRO A 185 -2.97 -41.41 0.78
CA PRO A 185 -3.19 -40.94 -0.60
C PRO A 185 -4.00 -41.93 -1.46
N ASP A 186 -3.97 -43.25 -1.15
CA ASP A 186 -4.74 -44.24 -1.86
C ASP A 186 -6.23 -44.27 -1.46
N SER A 187 -6.58 -43.68 -0.32
CA SER A 187 -7.96 -43.68 0.18
C SER A 187 -8.72 -42.39 -0.18
N VAL A 188 -8.04 -41.35 -0.71
CA VAL A 188 -8.62 -40.05 -0.97
C VAL A 188 -8.28 -39.54 -2.38
N TYR A 189 -9.04 -38.53 -2.83
CA TYR A 189 -8.70 -37.70 -3.97
C TYR A 189 -9.12 -36.24 -3.69
N PHE A 190 -8.63 -35.30 -4.51
CA PHE A 190 -8.86 -33.88 -4.35
C PHE A 190 -9.61 -33.32 -5.55
N ALA A 191 -10.76 -32.72 -5.30
CA ALA A 191 -11.59 -32.14 -6.37
C ALA A 191 -12.25 -30.82 -5.95
N MET A 192 -12.64 -30.04 -6.93
CA MET A 192 -13.49 -28.85 -6.76
C MET A 192 -14.97 -29.23 -6.97
N PRO A 193 -15.92 -28.47 -6.41
CA PRO A 193 -15.70 -27.37 -5.47
C PRO A 193 -15.45 -27.86 -4.04
N TYR A 194 -14.84 -27.00 -3.23
CA TYR A 194 -14.79 -27.17 -1.77
C TYR A 194 -16.20 -26.93 -1.18
N LEU A 195 -16.61 -27.74 -0.26
CA LEU A 195 -17.88 -27.60 0.46
C LEU A 195 -17.62 -27.05 1.86
N GLU A 196 -18.53 -26.22 2.38
CA GLU A 196 -18.44 -25.69 3.73
C GLU A 196 -18.24 -26.81 4.77
N GLY A 197 -17.27 -26.63 5.67
CA GLY A 197 -16.92 -27.65 6.69
C GLY A 197 -16.11 -28.84 6.19
N GLN A 198 -15.87 -28.97 4.89
CA GLN A 198 -15.05 -30.03 4.31
C GLN A 198 -13.57 -29.86 4.68
N LEU A 199 -12.82 -30.96 4.74
CA LEU A 199 -11.37 -30.92 4.82
C LEU A 199 -10.80 -30.40 3.49
N GLU A 200 -10.10 -29.28 3.55
CA GLU A 200 -9.45 -28.68 2.38
C GLU A 200 -8.18 -29.47 2.00
N SER A 201 -7.86 -29.52 0.71
CA SER A 201 -6.62 -30.14 0.24
C SER A 201 -5.36 -29.51 0.84
N GLY A 202 -5.38 -28.22 1.14
CA GLY A 202 -4.27 -27.50 1.80
C GLY A 202 -4.07 -27.87 3.27
N HIS A 203 -5.09 -28.42 3.93
CA HIS A 203 -5.03 -28.92 5.29
C HIS A 203 -4.86 -30.45 5.38
N TRP A 204 -4.82 -31.11 4.21
CA TRP A 204 -4.61 -32.54 4.15
C TRP A 204 -3.24 -32.93 4.73
N LYS A 205 -3.25 -33.98 5.56
CA LYS A 205 -2.05 -34.65 6.07
C LYS A 205 -2.30 -36.16 6.11
N GLU A 206 -1.29 -36.93 5.81
CA GLU A 206 -1.35 -38.36 6.10
C GLU A 206 -1.48 -38.59 7.61
N GLY A 207 -2.20 -39.66 7.99
CA GLY A 207 -2.40 -40.01 9.39
C GLY A 207 -3.68 -39.43 10.01
N TYR A 208 -4.53 -38.75 9.26
CA TYR A 208 -5.91 -38.50 9.70
C TYR A 208 -6.63 -39.83 9.90
N GLN A 209 -7.29 -40.01 11.06
CA GLN A 209 -8.12 -41.17 11.33
C GLN A 209 -9.59 -40.79 11.16
N ALA A 210 -10.35 -41.61 10.42
CA ALA A 210 -11.78 -41.43 10.28
C ALA A 210 -12.50 -41.78 11.58
N ILE A 211 -13.32 -40.86 12.11
CA ILE A 211 -14.13 -41.09 13.31
C ILE A 211 -15.54 -41.57 13.00
N GLN A 212 -15.90 -41.62 11.72
CA GLN A 212 -17.15 -42.17 11.20
C GLN A 212 -16.94 -42.81 9.83
N ASP A 213 -17.92 -43.59 9.36
CA ASP A 213 -17.89 -44.17 8.01
C ASP A 213 -18.09 -43.07 6.94
N VAL A 214 -17.33 -43.13 5.83
CA VAL A 214 -17.46 -42.23 4.69
C VAL A 214 -17.63 -43.11 3.42
N LEU A 215 -18.67 -42.83 2.63
CA LEU A 215 -18.93 -43.55 1.40
C LEU A 215 -18.02 -43.03 0.24
N PRO A 216 -17.81 -43.87 -0.81
CA PRO A 216 -17.04 -43.42 -1.98
C PRO A 216 -17.61 -42.14 -2.57
N ASN A 217 -16.74 -41.26 -3.04
CA ASN A 217 -17.07 -39.95 -3.65
C ASN A 217 -17.76 -38.96 -2.72
N GLN A 218 -17.89 -39.27 -1.42
CA GLN A 218 -18.37 -38.29 -0.45
C GLN A 218 -17.24 -37.39 0.03
N PRO A 219 -17.56 -36.12 0.33
CA PRO A 219 -16.61 -35.18 0.93
C PRO A 219 -16.21 -35.67 2.32
N ILE A 220 -14.94 -35.54 2.65
CA ILE A 220 -14.43 -35.79 4.00
C ILE A 220 -14.54 -34.48 4.78
N MET A 221 -15.44 -34.44 5.77
CA MET A 221 -15.65 -33.27 6.59
C MET A 221 -14.57 -33.15 7.68
N LYS A 222 -14.23 -31.92 8.08
CA LYS A 222 -13.26 -31.67 9.16
C LYS A 222 -13.64 -32.38 10.46
N GLU A 223 -14.93 -32.42 10.76
CA GLU A 223 -15.50 -33.07 11.93
C GLU A 223 -15.53 -34.62 11.82
N SER A 224 -15.31 -35.20 10.65
CA SER A 224 -15.32 -36.66 10.44
C SER A 224 -13.93 -37.29 10.52
N VAL A 225 -12.92 -36.51 10.82
CA VAL A 225 -11.53 -36.97 10.94
C VAL A 225 -10.84 -36.34 12.15
N GLU A 226 -9.90 -37.07 12.73
CA GLU A 226 -9.00 -36.59 13.78
C GLU A 226 -7.55 -36.95 13.44
N ILE A 227 -6.58 -36.21 13.99
CA ILE A 227 -5.18 -36.59 13.93
C ILE A 227 -4.83 -37.11 15.30
N GLU A 228 -4.33 -38.36 15.39
CA GLU A 228 -3.67 -38.83 16.57
C GLU A 228 -2.42 -37.97 16.84
N VAL A 229 -2.54 -37.06 17.77
CA VAL A 229 -1.37 -36.26 18.22
C VAL A 229 -0.48 -37.23 19.01
N ASN A 230 0.55 -37.73 18.31
CA ASN A 230 1.63 -38.46 19.03
C ASN A 230 2.17 -37.53 20.12
N GLN A 231 1.98 -37.91 21.37
CA GLN A 231 2.32 -37.11 22.57
C GLN A 231 3.81 -36.72 22.67
N GLY A 232 4.64 -37.05 21.69
CA GLY A 232 6.07 -36.74 21.64
C GLY A 232 6.44 -35.50 20.76
N ILE A 233 5.51 -34.91 20.04
CA ILE A 233 5.81 -33.72 19.23
C ILE A 233 5.37 -32.48 19.99
N VAL A 234 6.31 -31.84 20.69
CA VAL A 234 6.14 -30.46 21.17
C VAL A 234 5.78 -29.60 20.00
N THR A 235 4.56 -29.08 19.94
CA THR A 235 4.11 -28.29 18.81
C THR A 235 4.92 -27.00 18.71
N LEU A 236 5.22 -26.55 17.51
CA LEU A 236 5.92 -25.27 17.31
C LEU A 236 5.28 -24.13 18.14
N LYS A 237 3.96 -24.17 18.34
CA LYS A 237 3.23 -23.23 19.22
C LYS A 237 3.66 -23.31 20.69
N GLN A 238 3.92 -24.50 21.20
CA GLN A 238 4.42 -24.67 22.58
C GLN A 238 5.83 -24.13 22.72
N VAL A 239 6.70 -24.43 21.74
CA VAL A 239 8.09 -23.91 21.72
C VAL A 239 8.07 -22.37 21.63
N ILE A 240 7.23 -21.79 20.76
CA ILE A 240 7.09 -20.32 20.66
C ILE A 240 6.55 -19.73 21.96
N HIS A 241 5.61 -20.40 22.63
CA HIS A 241 5.06 -19.94 23.91
C HIS A 241 6.13 -19.93 24.99
N GLU A 242 6.92 -21.00 25.10
CA GLU A 242 8.02 -21.15 26.07
C GLU A 242 9.13 -20.11 25.78
N ILE A 243 9.51 -19.90 24.52
CA ILE A 243 10.48 -18.86 24.13
C ILE A 243 9.98 -17.48 24.52
N LYS A 244 8.69 -17.17 24.26
CA LYS A 244 8.11 -15.87 24.66
C LYS A 244 8.06 -15.67 26.16
N ALA A 245 7.81 -16.72 26.94
CA ALA A 245 7.85 -16.67 28.42
C ALA A 245 9.26 -16.36 28.93
N LEU A 246 10.29 -17.01 28.34
CA LEU A 246 11.69 -16.78 28.70
C LEU A 246 12.24 -15.40 28.29
N LEU A 247 11.65 -14.76 27.26
CA LEU A 247 12.06 -13.42 26.79
C LEU A 247 11.38 -12.28 27.57
N ASN A 248 10.38 -12.60 28.40
CA ASN A 248 9.65 -11.62 29.22
C ASN A 248 10.05 -11.69 30.71
N GLU A 249 11.03 -12.51 31.05
CA GLU A 249 11.79 -12.49 32.29
C GLU A 249 13.09 -11.68 32.14
#